data_9e92632ae88cc8df606f0e486c847b9f
#
_entry.id   9e92632ae88cc8df606f0e486c847b9f
#
_cell.length_a   1.000
_cell.length_b   1.000
_cell.length_c   1.000
_cell.angle_alpha   90.00
_cell.angle_beta   90.00
_cell.angle_gamma   90.00
#
_symmetry.space_group_name_H-M   'P 1'
#
loop_
_entity.id
_entity.type
_entity.pdbx_description
1 polymer ?
#
loop_
_entity_poly.entity_id
_entity_poly.type
_entity_poly.pdbx_seq_one_letter_code
_entity_poly.pdbx_strand_id
1 'polypeptide(L)'
;SGSGKSTVLRYINGLENTDDGLIVVDGMPLDDNRKNRLEIRKEVGMGFQSFNLFPHMTVLENVNLSQMRVRKKSKKEAKTMSMEMLDKVGIAEKANVYPAQLSGGQQQRVAIARALAMMPKVMLFDEPTSALDPEMIGEVLDVMKDLAREGMAMVCVTHEMGFAREVSDWVIFMDEGMIVETGTVD
;
A
#
# COMPACT_ATOMS: atom_id res chain seq x y z
N SER A 1 -13.58 13.85 -5.10
CA SER A 1 -14.16 12.52 -5.00
C SER A 1 -14.86 12.19 -6.34
N GLY A 2 -14.63 10.97 -6.88
CA GLY A 2 -15.27 10.58 -8.15
C GLY A 2 -14.44 10.80 -9.42
N SER A 3 -13.27 11.41 -9.34
CA SER A 3 -12.39 11.68 -10.50
C SER A 3 -11.60 10.45 -11.03
N GLY A 4 -11.91 9.23 -10.59
CA GLY A 4 -11.31 7.99 -11.13
C GLY A 4 -9.95 7.59 -10.54
N LYS A 5 -9.34 8.34 -9.62
CA LYS A 5 -8.00 8.07 -9.08
C LYS A 5 -7.88 6.68 -8.43
N SER A 6 -8.78 6.34 -7.51
CA SER A 6 -8.82 5.02 -6.87
C SER A 6 -9.05 3.89 -7.88
N THR A 7 -9.82 4.14 -8.93
CA THR A 7 -10.06 3.19 -10.02
C THR A 7 -8.78 2.88 -10.77
N VAL A 8 -7.95 3.90 -11.05
CA VAL A 8 -6.62 3.69 -11.68
C VAL A 8 -5.74 2.79 -10.82
N LEU A 9 -5.66 3.01 -9.49
CA LEU A 9 -4.91 2.13 -8.60
C LEU A 9 -5.43 0.69 -8.63
N ARG A 10 -6.77 0.51 -8.69
CA ARG A 10 -7.39 -0.82 -8.77
C ARG A 10 -7.15 -1.51 -10.11
N TYR A 11 -7.01 -0.74 -11.19
CA TYR A 11 -6.55 -1.29 -12.47
C TYR A 11 -5.11 -1.78 -12.37
N ILE A 12 -4.17 -1.01 -11.78
CA ILE A 12 -2.76 -1.38 -11.68
C ILE A 12 -2.55 -2.69 -10.90
N ASN A 13 -3.33 -2.95 -9.84
CA ASN A 13 -3.23 -4.21 -9.09
C ASN A 13 -4.16 -5.33 -9.58
N GLY A 14 -4.88 -5.09 -10.68
CA GLY A 14 -5.78 -6.06 -11.31
C GLY A 14 -7.03 -6.38 -10.48
N LEU A 15 -7.45 -5.49 -9.57
CA LEU A 15 -8.74 -5.63 -8.86
C LEU A 15 -9.92 -5.25 -9.75
N GLU A 16 -9.70 -4.39 -10.73
CA GLU A 16 -10.67 -3.98 -11.75
C GLU A 16 -10.14 -4.34 -13.14
N ASN A 17 -11.02 -4.53 -14.10
CA ASN A 17 -10.67 -4.79 -15.50
C ASN A 17 -10.79 -3.51 -16.31
N THR A 18 -9.84 -3.27 -17.21
CA THR A 18 -9.97 -2.20 -18.21
C THR A 18 -10.87 -2.64 -19.35
N ASP A 19 -11.70 -1.74 -19.86
CA ASP A 19 -12.52 -1.98 -21.05
C ASP A 19 -11.66 -1.94 -22.32
N ASP A 20 -10.61 -1.10 -22.33
CA ASP A 20 -9.66 -0.95 -23.43
C ASP A 20 -8.30 -0.49 -22.89
N GLY A 21 -7.25 -0.62 -23.73
CA GLY A 21 -5.90 -0.23 -23.38
C GLY A 21 -5.06 -1.37 -22.81
N LEU A 22 -3.80 -1.07 -22.50
CA LEU A 22 -2.83 -2.02 -21.97
C LEU A 22 -2.19 -1.46 -20.71
N ILE A 23 -2.21 -2.23 -19.64
CA ILE A 23 -1.46 -1.95 -18.42
C ILE A 23 -0.31 -2.95 -18.34
N VAL A 24 0.90 -2.45 -18.15
CA VAL A 24 2.10 -3.27 -17.94
C VAL A 24 2.69 -2.93 -16.59
N VAL A 25 2.84 -3.93 -15.73
CA VAL A 25 3.44 -3.77 -14.40
C VAL A 25 4.69 -4.62 -14.33
N ASP A 26 5.85 -4.00 -14.12
CA ASP A 26 7.14 -4.67 -14.08
C ASP A 26 7.39 -5.59 -15.30
N GLY A 27 7.06 -5.10 -16.51
CA GLY A 27 7.20 -5.85 -17.77
C GLY A 27 6.12 -6.92 -18.00
N MET A 28 5.23 -7.15 -17.06
CA MET A 28 4.13 -8.13 -17.19
C MET A 28 2.83 -7.43 -17.61
N PRO A 29 2.19 -7.88 -18.70
CA PRO A 29 0.90 -7.34 -19.08
C PRO A 29 -0.19 -7.78 -18.10
N LEU A 30 -1.02 -6.84 -17.69
CA LEU A 30 -2.20 -7.09 -16.88
C LEU A 30 -3.35 -7.46 -17.85
N ASP A 31 -3.49 -8.73 -18.12
CA ASP A 31 -4.48 -9.33 -19.00
C ASP A 31 -5.46 -10.23 -18.22
N ASP A 32 -6.34 -10.92 -18.95
CA ASP A 32 -7.28 -11.88 -18.36
C ASP A 32 -6.62 -13.20 -17.91
N ASN A 33 -5.32 -13.35 -18.11
CA ASN A 33 -4.58 -14.50 -17.67
C ASN A 33 -4.45 -14.48 -16.14
N ARG A 34 -5.16 -15.40 -15.49
CA ARG A 34 -5.14 -15.53 -14.02
C ARG A 34 -3.74 -15.67 -13.43
N LYS A 35 -2.80 -16.30 -14.15
CA LYS A 35 -1.43 -16.48 -13.71
C LYS A 35 -0.70 -15.14 -13.67
N ASN A 36 -0.79 -14.34 -14.74
CA ASN A 36 -0.19 -13.02 -14.82
C ASN A 36 -0.71 -12.11 -13.69
N ARG A 37 -2.02 -12.08 -13.48
CA ARG A 37 -2.63 -11.31 -12.38
C ARG A 37 -2.13 -11.74 -11.00
N LEU A 38 -1.98 -13.03 -10.77
CA LEU A 38 -1.45 -13.54 -9.49
C LEU A 38 0.01 -13.15 -9.28
N GLU A 39 0.84 -13.19 -10.32
CA GLU A 39 2.23 -12.75 -10.22
C GLU A 39 2.31 -11.24 -9.98
N ILE A 40 1.57 -10.43 -10.75
CA ILE A 40 1.51 -8.97 -10.54
C ILE A 40 1.11 -8.64 -9.10
N ARG A 41 0.07 -9.29 -8.55
CA ARG A 41 -0.38 -9.07 -7.17
C ARG A 41 0.63 -9.49 -6.09
N LYS A 42 1.63 -10.27 -6.42
CA LYS A 42 2.74 -10.54 -5.51
C LYS A 42 3.76 -9.41 -5.49
N GLU A 43 3.93 -8.74 -6.64
CA GLU A 43 4.92 -7.67 -6.82
C GLU A 43 4.35 -6.27 -6.52
N VAL A 44 3.02 -6.16 -6.35
CA VAL A 44 2.31 -4.91 -6.05
C VAL A 44 1.70 -4.98 -4.66
N GLY A 45 2.22 -4.19 -3.74
CA GLY A 45 1.61 -3.97 -2.43
C GLY A 45 0.52 -2.89 -2.51
N MET A 46 -0.50 -2.97 -1.63
CA MET A 46 -1.56 -1.96 -1.59
C MET A 46 -1.91 -1.57 -0.16
N GLY A 47 -1.85 -0.27 0.10
CA GLY A 47 -2.40 0.39 1.28
C GLY A 47 -3.74 1.03 0.91
N PHE A 48 -4.81 0.55 1.54
CA PHE A 48 -6.16 1.05 1.33
C PHE A 48 -6.51 2.18 2.31
N GLN A 49 -7.52 2.97 1.98
CA GLN A 49 -8.14 3.95 2.86
C GLN A 49 -8.66 3.31 4.17
N SER A 50 -9.31 2.15 4.06
CA SER A 50 -9.66 1.31 5.22
C SER A 50 -8.53 0.33 5.48
N PHE A 51 -8.12 0.15 6.72
CA PHE A 51 -6.95 -0.66 7.11
C PHE A 51 -7.09 -2.14 6.73
N ASN A 52 -8.31 -2.65 6.64
CA ASN A 52 -8.66 -4.03 6.23
C ASN A 52 -7.88 -5.10 7.02
N LEU A 53 -7.63 -4.85 8.30
CA LEU A 53 -7.02 -5.84 9.18
C LEU A 53 -8.04 -6.89 9.59
N PHE A 54 -7.60 -8.13 9.74
CA PHE A 54 -8.43 -9.21 10.26
C PHE A 54 -8.61 -9.04 11.77
N PRO A 55 -9.83 -8.71 12.25
CA PRO A 55 -10.05 -8.30 13.65
C PRO A 55 -9.83 -9.45 14.65
N HIS A 56 -9.95 -10.69 14.21
CA HIS A 56 -9.77 -11.91 15.01
C HIS A 56 -8.32 -12.42 15.04
N MET A 57 -7.41 -11.73 14.39
CA MET A 57 -5.97 -12.03 14.33
C MET A 57 -5.17 -10.94 15.03
N THR A 58 -4.09 -11.31 15.70
CA THR A 58 -3.12 -10.35 16.22
C THR A 58 -2.45 -9.57 15.09
N VAL A 59 -1.77 -8.48 15.42
CA VAL A 59 -0.95 -7.70 14.49
C VAL A 59 0.04 -8.61 13.73
N LEU A 60 0.80 -9.42 14.46
CA LEU A 60 1.77 -10.33 13.86
C LEU A 60 1.12 -11.35 12.92
N GLU A 61 -0.03 -11.90 13.31
CA GLU A 61 -0.75 -12.85 12.46
C GLU A 61 -1.29 -12.21 11.18
N ASN A 62 -1.77 -10.96 11.26
CA ASN A 62 -2.18 -10.17 10.10
C ASN A 62 -1.04 -10.02 9.08
N VAL A 63 0.19 -9.72 9.57
CA VAL A 63 1.36 -9.53 8.70
C VAL A 63 1.90 -10.87 8.17
N ASN A 64 1.88 -11.93 8.97
CA ASN A 64 2.36 -13.26 8.59
C ASN A 64 1.51 -13.93 7.49
N LEU A 65 0.19 -13.70 7.49
CA LEU A 65 -0.78 -14.50 6.74
C LEU A 65 -0.44 -14.59 5.25
N SER A 66 -0.24 -13.45 4.60
CA SER A 66 0.01 -13.37 3.15
C SER A 66 1.34 -14.05 2.78
N GLN A 67 2.38 -13.88 3.58
CA GLN A 67 3.67 -14.53 3.36
C GLN A 67 3.57 -16.06 3.39
N MET A 68 2.83 -16.61 4.36
CA MET A 68 2.64 -18.06 4.48
C MET A 68 1.72 -18.61 3.38
N ARG A 69 0.64 -17.91 3.03
CA ARG A 69 -0.36 -18.38 2.06
C ARG A 69 0.10 -18.21 0.61
N VAL A 70 0.71 -17.08 0.28
CA VAL A 70 1.06 -16.69 -1.10
C VAL A 70 2.53 -17.00 -1.41
N ARG A 71 3.46 -16.52 -0.57
CA ARG A 71 4.91 -16.74 -0.76
C ARG A 71 5.39 -18.11 -0.24
N LYS A 72 4.50 -18.89 0.41
CA LYS A 72 4.79 -20.23 0.96
C LYS A 72 5.93 -20.25 1.98
N LYS A 73 6.20 -19.14 2.65
CA LYS A 73 7.21 -19.07 3.71
C LYS A 73 6.80 -19.93 4.91
N SER A 74 7.78 -20.50 5.59
CA SER A 74 7.56 -21.15 6.88
C SER A 74 7.11 -20.14 7.94
N LYS A 75 6.48 -20.62 9.02
CA LYS A 75 6.05 -19.77 10.14
C LYS A 75 7.21 -18.99 10.76
N LYS A 76 8.40 -19.57 10.82
CA LYS A 76 9.60 -18.93 11.36
C LYS A 76 10.07 -17.80 10.47
N GLU A 77 10.21 -18.04 9.16
CA GLU A 77 10.62 -17.00 8.19
C GLU A 77 9.60 -15.86 8.11
N ALA A 78 8.31 -16.19 8.08
CA ALA A 78 7.25 -15.18 8.07
C ALA A 78 7.30 -14.32 9.34
N LYS A 79 7.49 -14.92 10.53
CA LYS A 79 7.60 -14.18 11.78
C LYS A 79 8.80 -13.24 11.79
N THR A 80 9.98 -13.69 11.33
CA THR A 80 11.17 -12.83 11.27
C THR A 80 10.93 -11.62 10.38
N MET A 81 10.49 -11.83 9.14
CA MET A 81 10.19 -10.75 8.20
C MET A 81 9.08 -9.83 8.73
N SER A 82 8.04 -10.38 9.38
CA SER A 82 6.96 -9.56 9.92
C SER A 82 7.44 -8.66 11.05
N MET A 83 8.31 -9.14 11.93
CA MET A 83 8.88 -8.32 13.00
C MET A 83 9.77 -7.22 12.43
N GLU A 84 10.57 -7.50 11.40
CA GLU A 84 11.36 -6.50 10.69
C GLU A 84 10.47 -5.40 10.06
N MET A 85 9.36 -5.78 9.42
CA MET A 85 8.45 -4.80 8.82
C MET A 85 7.66 -4.01 9.87
N LEU A 86 7.28 -4.63 10.98
CA LEU A 86 6.64 -3.94 12.09
C LEU A 86 7.61 -2.95 12.79
N ASP A 87 8.87 -3.31 12.90
CA ASP A 87 9.91 -2.42 13.42
C ASP A 87 10.12 -1.24 12.47
N LYS A 88 10.21 -1.51 11.17
CA LYS A 88 10.34 -0.49 10.11
C LYS A 88 9.24 0.57 10.15
N VAL A 89 8.01 0.20 10.49
CA VAL A 89 6.89 1.14 10.63
C VAL A 89 6.69 1.61 12.08
N GLY A 90 7.62 1.31 12.99
CA GLY A 90 7.63 1.78 14.36
C GLY A 90 6.49 1.25 15.25
N ILE A 91 6.14 -0.07 15.12
CA ILE A 91 5.03 -0.66 15.89
C ILE A 91 5.31 -2.11 16.33
N ALA A 92 6.57 -2.54 16.39
CA ALA A 92 6.94 -3.92 16.71
C ALA A 92 6.46 -4.36 18.11
N GLU A 93 6.40 -3.44 19.07
CA GLU A 93 5.93 -3.70 20.45
C GLU A 93 4.45 -4.10 20.51
N LYS A 94 3.67 -3.79 19.46
CA LYS A 94 2.25 -4.14 19.34
C LYS A 94 2.00 -5.47 18.60
N ALA A 95 3.03 -6.26 18.33
CA ALA A 95 2.92 -7.49 17.55
C ALA A 95 1.85 -8.49 18.06
N ASN A 96 1.65 -8.55 19.37
CA ASN A 96 0.76 -9.51 20.02
C ASN A 96 -0.63 -8.97 20.40
N VAL A 97 -0.96 -7.71 20.04
CA VAL A 97 -2.28 -7.13 20.31
C VAL A 97 -3.22 -7.31 19.10
N TYR A 98 -4.51 -7.14 19.33
CA TYR A 98 -5.52 -7.18 18.27
C TYR A 98 -5.79 -5.80 17.68
N PRO A 99 -6.26 -5.70 16.42
CA PRO A 99 -6.54 -4.43 15.77
C PRO A 99 -7.43 -3.47 16.57
N ALA A 100 -8.43 -3.98 17.30
CA ALA A 100 -9.31 -3.17 18.13
C ALA A 100 -8.60 -2.43 19.29
N GLN A 101 -7.35 -2.80 19.61
CA GLN A 101 -6.54 -2.18 20.66
C GLN A 101 -5.59 -1.12 20.11
N LEU A 102 -5.69 -0.81 18.82
CA LEU A 102 -4.82 0.12 18.10
C LEU A 102 -5.58 1.38 17.70
N SER A 103 -4.89 2.53 17.70
CA SER A 103 -5.38 3.75 17.07
C SER A 103 -5.48 3.58 15.54
N GLY A 104 -6.19 4.47 14.84
CA GLY A 104 -6.29 4.45 13.38
C GLY A 104 -4.93 4.52 12.70
N GLY A 105 -4.05 5.42 13.13
CA GLY A 105 -2.69 5.54 12.60
C GLY A 105 -1.85 4.29 12.84
N GLN A 106 -1.99 3.65 14.00
CA GLN A 106 -1.34 2.36 14.28
C GLN A 106 -1.86 1.26 13.38
N GLN A 107 -3.18 1.16 13.17
CA GLN A 107 -3.77 0.18 12.24
C GLN A 107 -3.27 0.38 10.81
N GLN A 108 -3.16 1.63 10.36
CA GLN A 108 -2.64 1.94 9.02
C GLN A 108 -1.16 1.54 8.89
N ARG A 109 -0.33 1.80 9.89
CA ARG A 109 1.08 1.35 9.89
C ARG A 109 1.18 -0.18 9.85
N VAL A 110 0.32 -0.91 10.56
CA VAL A 110 0.24 -2.38 10.45
C VAL A 110 -0.18 -2.81 9.04
N ALA A 111 -1.13 -2.13 8.41
CA ALA A 111 -1.55 -2.44 7.04
C ALA A 111 -0.41 -2.21 6.03
N ILE A 112 0.40 -1.15 6.21
CA ILE A 112 1.61 -0.89 5.44
C ILE A 112 2.64 -2.02 5.66
N ALA A 113 2.94 -2.38 6.92
CA ALA A 113 3.87 -3.47 7.24
C ALA A 113 3.44 -4.79 6.62
N ARG A 114 2.13 -5.11 6.63
CA ARG A 114 1.56 -6.30 5.98
C ARG A 114 1.81 -6.31 4.47
N ALA A 115 1.69 -5.18 3.81
CA ALA A 115 1.98 -5.07 2.39
C ALA A 115 3.49 -5.21 2.12
N LEU A 116 4.34 -4.51 2.89
CA LEU A 116 5.80 -4.57 2.78
C LEU A 116 6.36 -5.97 3.03
N ALA A 117 5.77 -6.75 3.95
CA ALA A 117 6.19 -8.11 4.25
C ALA A 117 6.07 -9.08 3.07
N MET A 118 5.32 -8.71 2.04
CA MET A 118 5.28 -9.41 0.76
C MET A 118 6.48 -9.09 -0.13
N MET A 119 7.35 -8.16 0.25
CA MET A 119 8.50 -7.68 -0.54
C MET A 119 8.06 -7.23 -1.95
N PRO A 120 7.11 -6.29 -2.05
CA PRO A 120 6.62 -5.81 -3.34
C PRO A 120 7.66 -4.92 -4.02
N LYS A 121 7.61 -4.83 -5.35
CA LYS A 121 8.39 -3.89 -6.14
C LYS A 121 7.76 -2.49 -6.20
N VAL A 122 6.43 -2.45 -6.08
CA VAL A 122 5.66 -1.19 -6.13
C VAL A 122 4.64 -1.19 -5.00
N MET A 123 4.50 -0.06 -4.32
CA MET A 123 3.44 0.18 -3.34
C MET A 123 2.40 1.16 -3.92
N LEU A 124 1.14 0.77 -3.84
CA LEU A 124 0.01 1.63 -4.18
C LEU A 124 -0.65 2.11 -2.90
N PHE A 125 -0.92 3.41 -2.79
CA PHE A 125 -1.61 4.01 -1.65
C PHE A 125 -2.85 4.76 -2.11
N ASP A 126 -4.01 4.32 -1.66
CA ASP A 126 -5.31 4.92 -1.97
C ASP A 126 -5.80 5.72 -0.77
N GLU A 127 -5.50 7.01 -0.74
CA GLU A 127 -5.86 7.94 0.33
C GLU A 127 -5.57 7.40 1.75
N PRO A 128 -4.32 7.02 2.06
CA PRO A 128 -3.98 6.25 3.27
C PRO A 128 -4.21 7.01 4.58
N THR A 129 -4.46 8.32 4.52
CA THR A 129 -4.67 9.18 5.70
C THR A 129 -6.11 9.66 5.85
N SER A 130 -6.97 9.44 4.85
CA SER A 130 -8.32 10.04 4.82
C SER A 130 -9.28 9.52 5.90
N ALA A 131 -9.00 8.34 6.49
CA ALA A 131 -9.78 7.76 7.58
C ALA A 131 -9.14 8.01 8.96
N LEU A 132 -8.13 8.89 9.05
CA LEU A 132 -7.38 9.18 10.28
C LEU A 132 -7.76 10.53 10.87
N ASP A 133 -7.69 10.60 12.19
CA ASP A 133 -7.71 11.88 12.89
C ASP A 133 -6.44 12.69 12.56
N PRO A 134 -6.52 14.03 12.48
CA PRO A 134 -5.39 14.89 12.10
C PRO A 134 -4.10 14.64 12.88
N GLU A 135 -4.22 14.30 14.17
CA GLU A 135 -3.10 14.02 15.06
C GLU A 135 -2.30 12.75 14.66
N MET A 136 -2.93 11.83 13.92
CA MET A 136 -2.35 10.54 13.54
C MET A 136 -1.79 10.53 12.11
N ILE A 137 -2.09 11.55 11.31
CA ILE A 137 -1.66 11.65 9.90
C ILE A 137 -0.14 11.68 9.79
N GLY A 138 0.51 12.48 10.64
CA GLY A 138 1.96 12.66 10.61
C GLY A 138 2.74 11.35 10.68
N GLU A 139 2.40 10.48 11.63
CA GLU A 139 3.10 9.21 11.82
C GLU A 139 3.02 8.27 10.60
N VAL A 140 1.90 8.30 9.87
CA VAL A 140 1.73 7.50 8.65
C VAL A 140 2.50 8.11 7.50
N LEU A 141 2.44 9.42 7.33
CA LEU A 141 3.20 10.12 6.29
C LEU A 141 4.71 9.99 6.48
N ASP A 142 5.20 10.01 7.72
CA ASP A 142 6.63 9.83 8.00
C ASP A 142 7.11 8.44 7.57
N VAL A 143 6.35 7.38 7.84
CA VAL A 143 6.63 6.03 7.31
C VAL A 143 6.68 6.05 5.77
N MET A 144 5.75 6.70 5.10
CA MET A 144 5.72 6.76 3.64
C MET A 144 6.90 7.57 3.07
N LYS A 145 7.32 8.65 3.75
CA LYS A 145 8.53 9.43 3.39
C LYS A 145 9.79 8.59 3.50
N ASP A 146 9.90 7.79 4.55
CA ASP A 146 11.05 6.91 4.74
C ASP A 146 11.11 5.84 3.65
N LEU A 147 9.98 5.26 3.26
CA LEU A 147 9.90 4.35 2.12
C LEU A 147 10.34 5.02 0.79
N ALA A 148 9.94 6.28 0.55
CA ALA A 148 10.37 7.06 -0.61
C ALA A 148 11.90 7.27 -0.61
N ARG A 149 12.46 7.68 0.53
CA ARG A 149 13.91 7.89 0.70
C ARG A 149 14.73 6.62 0.50
N GLU A 150 14.16 5.45 0.80
CA GLU A 150 14.77 4.14 0.54
C GLU A 150 14.65 3.70 -0.93
N GLY A 151 13.99 4.48 -1.77
CA GLY A 151 13.83 4.19 -3.20
C GLY A 151 12.69 3.23 -3.53
N MET A 152 11.70 3.06 -2.64
CA MET A 152 10.50 2.30 -2.92
C MET A 152 9.67 2.99 -4.02
N ALA A 153 9.43 2.29 -5.12
CA ALA A 153 8.51 2.79 -6.14
C ALA A 153 7.09 2.85 -5.58
N MET A 154 6.46 4.02 -5.64
CA MET A 154 5.13 4.24 -5.07
C MET A 154 4.21 4.98 -6.05
N VAL A 155 2.93 4.62 -6.04
CA VAL A 155 1.87 5.41 -6.66
C VAL A 155 0.88 5.77 -5.55
N CYS A 156 0.73 7.08 -5.27
CA CYS A 156 -0.07 7.56 -4.16
C CYS A 156 -1.23 8.43 -4.65
N VAL A 157 -2.44 8.09 -4.26
CA VAL A 157 -3.57 9.02 -4.28
C VAL A 157 -3.62 9.69 -2.92
N THR A 158 -3.49 10.99 -2.89
CA THR A 158 -3.45 11.76 -1.63
C THR A 158 -4.03 13.15 -1.79
N HIS A 159 -4.54 13.70 -0.69
CA HIS A 159 -4.91 15.09 -0.53
C HIS A 159 -3.86 15.88 0.28
N GLU A 160 -2.82 15.21 0.75
CA GLU A 160 -1.72 15.78 1.51
C GLU A 160 -0.70 16.44 0.59
N MET A 161 -0.98 17.69 0.16
CA MET A 161 -0.15 18.39 -0.84
C MET A 161 1.29 18.60 -0.36
N GLY A 162 1.50 18.85 0.94
CA GLY A 162 2.84 18.96 1.51
C GLY A 162 3.66 17.68 1.38
N PHE A 163 3.04 16.52 1.64
CA PHE A 163 3.65 15.22 1.44
C PHE A 163 3.95 14.96 -0.04
N ALA A 164 2.96 15.17 -0.92
CA ALA A 164 3.16 14.97 -2.36
C ALA A 164 4.33 15.80 -2.88
N ARG A 165 4.44 17.07 -2.48
CA ARG A 165 5.54 17.95 -2.88
C ARG A 165 6.91 17.49 -2.37
N GLU A 166 6.97 16.85 -1.19
CA GLU A 166 8.24 16.42 -0.59
C GLU A 166 8.80 15.14 -1.23
N VAL A 167 7.92 14.22 -1.67
CA VAL A 167 8.35 12.84 -2.03
C VAL A 167 8.10 12.46 -3.47
N SER A 168 7.31 13.22 -4.24
CA SER A 168 6.97 12.82 -5.61
C SER A 168 8.02 13.30 -6.60
N ASP A 169 8.42 12.41 -7.51
CA ASP A 169 9.15 12.77 -8.72
C ASP A 169 8.20 13.31 -9.80
N TRP A 170 6.94 12.82 -9.77
CA TRP A 170 5.93 13.12 -10.78
C TRP A 170 4.53 13.23 -10.17
N VAL A 171 3.77 14.22 -10.61
CA VAL A 171 2.40 14.46 -10.17
C VAL A 171 1.45 14.42 -11.37
N ILE A 172 0.30 13.76 -11.16
CA ILE A 172 -0.78 13.67 -12.14
C ILE A 172 -2.04 14.24 -11.53
N PHE A 173 -2.60 15.26 -12.15
CA PHE A 173 -3.91 15.81 -11.78
C PHE A 173 -4.99 15.16 -12.64
N MET A 174 -6.02 14.60 -11.96
CA MET A 174 -7.14 13.92 -12.61
C MET A 174 -8.46 14.56 -12.20
N ASP A 175 -9.33 14.78 -13.19
CA ASP A 175 -10.70 15.21 -12.99
C ASP A 175 -11.63 14.53 -14.00
N GLU A 176 -12.87 14.22 -13.59
CA GLU A 176 -13.89 13.54 -14.41
C GLU A 176 -13.37 12.30 -15.19
N GLY A 177 -12.48 11.53 -14.58
CA GLY A 177 -11.88 10.33 -15.20
C GLY A 177 -10.78 10.59 -16.23
N MET A 178 -10.39 11.86 -16.43
CA MET A 178 -9.36 12.27 -17.38
C MET A 178 -8.12 12.80 -16.66
N ILE A 179 -6.97 12.61 -17.30
CA ILE A 179 -5.73 13.29 -16.90
C ILE A 179 -5.82 14.72 -17.45
N VAL A 180 -5.85 15.68 -16.55
CA VAL A 180 -5.94 17.12 -16.88
C VAL A 180 -4.54 17.72 -17.02
N GLU A 181 -3.64 17.36 -16.14
CA GLU A 181 -2.28 17.89 -16.09
C GLU A 181 -1.32 16.87 -15.53
N THR A 182 -0.08 16.89 -16.00
CA THR A 182 1.04 16.09 -15.47
C THR A 182 2.30 16.95 -15.42
N GLY A 183 3.11 16.74 -14.40
CA GLY A 183 4.37 17.48 -14.26
C GLY A 183 5.26 16.97 -13.13
N THR A 184 6.44 17.55 -13.04
CA THR A 184 7.32 17.44 -11.88
C THR A 184 6.84 18.35 -10.76
N VAL A 185 7.44 18.26 -9.58
CA VAL A 185 7.02 18.98 -8.36
C VAL A 185 7.62 20.40 -8.29
N ASP A 186 8.45 20.79 -9.24
CA ASP A 186 9.13 22.11 -9.30
C ASP A 186 8.21 23.24 -9.75
#